data_f91a8a67ea1f2feb681f22c3c544b629
#
_entry.id   f91a8a67ea1f2feb681f22c3c544b629
#
_cell.length_a   1.000
_cell.length_b   1.000
_cell.length_c   1.000
_cell.angle_alpha   90.00
_cell.angle_beta   90.00
_cell.angle_gamma   90.00
#
_symmetry.space_group_name_H-M   'P 1'
#
loop_
_entity.id
_entity.type
_entity.pdbx_description
1 polymer ?
#
loop_
_entity_poly.entity_id
_entity_poly.type
_entity_poly.pdbx_seq_one_letter_code
_entity_poly.pdbx_strand_id
1 'polypeptide(L)'
;MAEENYTRAAQLQPSAGDYSVYQKGFLLGLQKDYKGKISVMDRLIREFPESQYVDDALFEKGRSYVLLDNNQAAAASFEQLMRDFPQSSLARKAGVQLGLIYFNDNQPEKAAEAYKNVISNYPGSEEAKVALQDLKSVYIELNDINSFAAYANS
;
A
#
# COMPACT_ATOMS: atom_id res chain seq x y z
N MET A 1 12.71 27.05 -23.69
CA MET A 1 11.40 27.73 -23.68
C MET A 1 10.28 26.84 -23.27
N ALA A 2 10.06 25.69 -23.91
CA ALA A 2 9.03 24.76 -23.47
C ALA A 2 9.35 24.17 -22.08
N GLU A 3 10.60 23.89 -21.80
CA GLU A 3 11.03 23.38 -20.48
C GLU A 3 10.91 24.45 -19.39
N GLU A 4 11.23 25.70 -19.70
CA GLU A 4 11.08 26.79 -18.74
C GLU A 4 9.61 27.04 -18.41
N ASN A 5 8.74 27.01 -19.42
CA ASN A 5 7.30 27.15 -19.21
C ASN A 5 6.72 25.99 -18.41
N TYR A 6 7.18 24.78 -18.67
CA TYR A 6 6.76 23.59 -17.94
C TYR A 6 7.19 23.65 -16.46
N THR A 7 8.46 24.01 -16.21
CA THR A 7 8.97 24.15 -14.85
C THR A 7 8.23 25.24 -14.09
N ARG A 8 7.96 26.36 -14.75
CA ARG A 8 7.23 27.46 -14.15
C ARG A 8 5.78 27.08 -13.87
N ALA A 9 5.12 26.34 -14.76
CA ALA A 9 3.78 25.85 -14.56
C ALA A 9 3.73 24.85 -13.38
N ALA A 10 4.74 23.98 -13.27
CA ALA A 10 4.85 23.04 -12.17
C ALA A 10 5.06 23.75 -10.83
N GLN A 11 5.76 24.87 -10.80
CA GLN A 11 5.93 25.68 -9.60
C GLN A 11 4.65 26.39 -9.18
N LEU A 12 3.87 26.88 -10.15
CA LEU A 12 2.60 27.57 -9.92
C LEU A 12 1.45 26.61 -9.72
N GLN A 13 1.54 25.43 -10.35
CA GLN A 13 0.56 24.36 -10.26
C GLN A 13 1.28 23.06 -9.93
N PRO A 14 1.59 22.84 -8.64
CA PRO A 14 2.37 21.65 -8.22
C PRO A 14 1.83 20.34 -8.77
N SER A 15 0.50 20.23 -8.98
CA SER A 15 -0.15 19.04 -9.51
C SER A 15 0.31 18.63 -10.90
N ALA A 16 0.82 19.59 -11.73
CA ALA A 16 1.26 19.26 -13.09
C ALA A 16 2.59 18.50 -13.09
N GLY A 17 3.53 18.89 -12.20
CA GLY A 17 4.82 18.21 -12.06
C GLY A 17 4.71 16.85 -11.43
N ASP A 18 3.90 16.73 -10.38
CA ASP A 18 3.69 15.48 -9.67
C ASP A 18 3.02 14.43 -10.55
N TYR A 19 2.05 14.83 -11.35
CA TYR A 19 1.38 13.92 -12.29
C TYR A 19 2.37 13.36 -13.31
N SER A 20 3.25 14.19 -13.84
CA SER A 20 4.27 13.75 -14.81
C SER A 20 5.21 12.71 -14.20
N VAL A 21 5.65 12.94 -12.97
CA VAL A 21 6.50 11.97 -12.24
C VAL A 21 5.74 10.68 -11.99
N TYR A 22 4.49 10.78 -11.55
CA TYR A 22 3.66 9.60 -11.31
C TYR A 22 3.49 8.77 -12.58
N GLN A 23 3.18 9.42 -13.72
CA GLN A 23 3.03 8.72 -15.00
C GLN A 23 4.32 8.03 -15.43
N LYS A 24 5.47 8.67 -15.23
CA LYS A 24 6.76 8.06 -15.54
C LYS A 24 6.95 6.76 -14.76
N GLY A 25 6.64 6.78 -13.46
CA GLY A 25 6.70 5.58 -12.63
C GLY A 25 5.74 4.50 -13.10
N PHE A 26 4.53 4.88 -13.47
CA PHE A 26 3.52 3.96 -13.98
C PHE A 26 4.01 3.27 -15.26
N LEU A 27 4.60 4.04 -16.19
CA LEU A 27 5.14 3.48 -17.43
C LEU A 27 6.30 2.51 -17.18
N LEU A 28 7.17 2.82 -16.21
CA LEU A 28 8.24 1.90 -15.83
C LEU A 28 7.69 0.59 -15.28
N GLY A 29 6.59 0.66 -14.53
CA GLY A 29 5.89 -0.55 -14.05
C GLY A 29 5.36 -1.40 -15.19
N LEU A 30 4.79 -0.77 -16.22
CA LEU A 30 4.32 -1.50 -17.41
C LEU A 30 5.45 -2.19 -18.15
N GLN A 31 6.66 -1.62 -18.09
CA GLN A 31 7.87 -2.20 -18.68
C GLN A 31 8.52 -3.23 -17.75
N LYS A 32 7.91 -3.48 -16.59
CA LYS A 32 8.41 -4.37 -15.54
C LYS A 32 9.75 -3.91 -14.94
N ASP A 33 10.05 -2.62 -15.06
CA ASP A 33 11.19 -2.00 -14.38
C ASP A 33 10.76 -1.52 -12.99
N TYR A 34 10.61 -2.47 -12.08
CA TYR A 34 10.08 -2.18 -10.75
C TYR A 34 11.05 -1.37 -9.90
N LYS A 35 12.36 -1.57 -10.08
CA LYS A 35 13.38 -0.77 -9.38
C LYS A 35 13.32 0.68 -9.83
N GLY A 36 13.21 0.91 -11.13
CA GLY A 36 13.03 2.26 -11.67
C GLY A 36 11.75 2.91 -11.19
N LYS A 37 10.66 2.14 -11.16
CA LYS A 37 9.38 2.62 -10.66
C LYS A 37 9.48 3.07 -9.20
N ILE A 38 10.11 2.28 -8.34
CA ILE A 38 10.30 2.62 -6.93
C ILE A 38 11.08 3.92 -6.80
N SER A 39 12.18 4.05 -7.57
CA SER A 39 13.01 5.26 -7.56
C SER A 39 12.20 6.50 -7.93
N VAL A 40 11.34 6.39 -8.96
CA VAL A 40 10.50 7.50 -9.41
C VAL A 40 9.42 7.82 -8.38
N MET A 41 8.80 6.81 -7.76
CA MET A 41 7.80 7.04 -6.70
C MET A 41 8.44 7.69 -5.47
N ASP A 42 9.66 7.30 -5.10
CA ASP A 42 10.41 7.98 -4.03
C ASP A 42 10.68 9.43 -4.37
N ARG A 43 11.01 9.72 -5.62
CA ARG A 43 11.22 11.09 -6.09
C ARG A 43 9.93 11.90 -5.94
N LEU A 44 8.79 11.35 -6.33
CA LEU A 44 7.50 12.02 -6.18
C LEU A 44 7.23 12.37 -4.72
N ILE A 45 7.42 11.42 -3.81
CA ILE A 45 7.17 11.63 -2.38
C ILE A 45 8.11 12.70 -1.82
N ARG A 46 9.37 12.70 -2.25
CA ARG A 46 10.38 13.65 -1.78
C ARG A 46 10.16 15.05 -2.32
N GLU A 47 9.90 15.18 -3.62
CA GLU A 47 9.79 16.47 -4.30
C GLU A 47 8.40 17.10 -4.21
N PHE A 48 7.37 16.25 -4.06
CA PHE A 48 5.96 16.70 -4.02
C PHE A 48 5.23 16.09 -2.83
N PRO A 49 5.68 16.38 -1.59
CA PRO A 49 5.10 15.72 -0.40
C PRO A 49 3.63 16.06 -0.16
N GLU A 50 3.14 17.15 -0.75
CA GLU A 50 1.74 17.56 -0.63
C GLU A 50 0.88 17.11 -1.81
N SER A 51 1.43 16.29 -2.71
CA SER A 51 0.72 15.83 -3.90
C SER A 51 -0.41 14.87 -3.53
N GLN A 52 -1.50 14.98 -4.29
CA GLN A 52 -2.60 14.01 -4.20
C GLN A 52 -2.21 12.60 -4.65
N TYR A 53 -1.01 12.44 -5.25
CA TYR A 53 -0.52 11.15 -5.73
C TYR A 53 0.43 10.46 -4.74
N VAL A 54 0.68 11.03 -3.57
CA VAL A 54 1.62 10.44 -2.61
C VAL A 54 1.10 9.10 -2.08
N ASP A 55 -0.20 9.00 -1.78
CA ASP A 55 -0.80 7.73 -1.34
C ASP A 55 -0.73 6.67 -2.44
N ASP A 56 -1.04 7.03 -3.68
CA ASP A 56 -0.86 6.14 -4.84
C ASP A 56 0.59 5.69 -4.97
N ALA A 57 1.53 6.62 -4.81
CA ALA A 57 2.95 6.33 -4.93
C ALA A 57 3.42 5.33 -3.87
N LEU A 58 2.95 5.49 -2.64
CA LEU A 58 3.27 4.56 -1.55
C LEU A 58 2.70 3.17 -1.83
N PHE A 59 1.48 3.09 -2.34
CA PHE A 59 0.85 1.82 -2.69
C PHE A 59 1.61 1.14 -3.83
N GLU A 60 1.96 1.88 -4.86
CA GLU A 60 2.71 1.34 -6.00
C GLU A 60 4.13 0.92 -5.62
N LYS A 61 4.77 1.63 -4.68
CA LYS A 61 6.04 1.19 -4.10
C LYS A 61 5.88 -0.17 -3.41
N GLY A 62 4.88 -0.29 -2.55
CA GLY A 62 4.62 -1.55 -1.84
C GLY A 62 4.43 -2.71 -2.80
N ARG A 63 3.60 -2.52 -3.81
CA ARG A 63 3.36 -3.54 -4.83
C ARG A 63 4.64 -3.91 -5.59
N SER A 64 5.45 -2.91 -5.93
CA SER A 64 6.68 -3.15 -6.67
C SER A 64 7.69 -3.94 -5.84
N TYR A 65 7.79 -3.65 -4.54
CA TYR A 65 8.63 -4.43 -3.65
C TYR A 65 8.15 -5.89 -3.52
N VAL A 66 6.83 -6.11 -3.50
CA VAL A 66 6.30 -7.49 -3.50
C VAL A 66 6.78 -8.24 -4.75
N LEU A 67 6.70 -7.58 -5.91
CA LEU A 67 7.12 -8.17 -7.19
C LEU A 67 8.64 -8.43 -7.25
N LEU A 68 9.41 -7.72 -6.43
CA LEU A 68 10.86 -7.92 -6.29
C LEU A 68 11.21 -8.87 -5.14
N ASP A 69 10.23 -9.52 -4.55
CA ASP A 69 10.40 -10.41 -3.39
C ASP A 69 11.04 -9.73 -2.18
N ASN A 70 10.85 -8.41 -2.05
CA ASN A 70 11.32 -7.68 -0.89
C ASN A 70 10.15 -7.40 0.05
N ASN A 71 9.77 -8.41 0.81
CA ASN A 71 8.59 -8.34 1.69
C ASN A 71 8.76 -7.31 2.81
N GLN A 72 9.97 -7.14 3.32
CA GLN A 72 10.23 -6.18 4.40
C GLN A 72 9.98 -4.74 3.92
N ALA A 73 10.51 -4.38 2.77
CA ALA A 73 10.32 -3.04 2.20
C ALA A 73 8.87 -2.81 1.75
N ALA A 74 8.23 -3.87 1.24
CA ALA A 74 6.81 -3.81 0.87
C ALA A 74 5.95 -3.51 2.09
N ALA A 75 6.17 -4.24 3.19
CA ALA A 75 5.44 -4.01 4.44
C ALA A 75 5.64 -2.59 4.95
N ALA A 76 6.88 -2.09 4.93
CA ALA A 76 7.18 -0.74 5.38
C ALA A 76 6.43 0.32 4.55
N SER A 77 6.34 0.13 3.23
CA SER A 77 5.62 1.06 2.34
C SER A 77 4.12 1.07 2.64
N PHE A 78 3.52 -0.09 2.82
CA PHE A 78 2.10 -0.20 3.13
C PHE A 78 1.79 0.34 4.53
N GLU A 79 2.65 0.09 5.51
CA GLU A 79 2.50 0.63 6.86
C GLU A 79 2.57 2.16 6.85
N GLN A 80 3.49 2.73 6.09
CA GLN A 80 3.59 4.19 5.96
C GLN A 80 2.31 4.77 5.36
N LEU A 81 1.77 4.14 4.32
CA LEU A 81 0.52 4.56 3.69
C LEU A 81 -0.62 4.59 4.70
N MET A 82 -0.76 3.52 5.48
CA MET A 82 -1.83 3.43 6.48
C MET A 82 -1.67 4.46 7.60
N ARG A 83 -0.44 4.74 8.00
CA ARG A 83 -0.15 5.69 9.07
C ARG A 83 -0.39 7.13 8.61
N ASP A 84 0.09 7.48 7.42
CA ASP A 84 0.09 8.85 6.93
C ASP A 84 -1.19 9.23 6.19
N PHE A 85 -1.89 8.25 5.61
CA PHE A 85 -3.09 8.48 4.81
C PHE A 85 -4.21 7.51 5.19
N PRO A 86 -4.62 7.50 6.48
CA PRO A 86 -5.62 6.51 6.94
C PRO A 86 -7.00 6.68 6.28
N GLN A 87 -7.28 7.85 5.71
CA GLN A 87 -8.56 8.12 5.04
C GLN A 87 -8.55 7.75 3.56
N SER A 88 -7.39 7.40 3.02
CA SER A 88 -7.29 6.97 1.62
C SER A 88 -7.93 5.59 1.44
N SER A 89 -8.64 5.41 0.33
CA SER A 89 -9.17 4.09 -0.02
C SER A 89 -8.04 3.07 -0.20
N LEU A 90 -6.83 3.54 -0.52
CA LEU A 90 -5.66 2.68 -0.67
C LEU A 90 -5.11 2.20 0.67
N ALA A 91 -5.41 2.92 1.77
CA ALA A 91 -4.96 2.50 3.10
C ALA A 91 -5.59 1.16 3.51
N ARG A 92 -6.89 0.97 3.26
CA ARG A 92 -7.52 -0.30 3.58
C ARG A 92 -7.05 -1.44 2.67
N LYS A 93 -6.77 -1.14 1.40
CA LYS A 93 -6.17 -2.11 0.50
C LYS A 93 -4.76 -2.48 0.95
N ALA A 94 -3.98 -1.50 1.39
CA ALA A 94 -2.65 -1.73 1.94
C ALA A 94 -2.69 -2.64 3.16
N GLY A 95 -3.70 -2.49 4.01
CA GLY A 95 -3.88 -3.35 5.18
C GLY A 95 -4.10 -4.81 4.82
N VAL A 96 -4.90 -5.10 3.80
CA VAL A 96 -5.10 -6.46 3.31
C VAL A 96 -3.79 -7.00 2.72
N GLN A 97 -3.07 -6.20 1.94
CA GLN A 97 -1.78 -6.59 1.38
C GLN A 97 -0.76 -6.90 2.48
N LEU A 98 -0.77 -6.11 3.55
CA LEU A 98 0.10 -6.34 4.70
C LEU A 98 -0.17 -7.70 5.34
N GLY A 99 -1.43 -8.02 5.56
CA GLY A 99 -1.81 -9.33 6.09
C GLY A 99 -1.29 -10.46 5.22
N LEU A 100 -1.46 -10.34 3.91
CA LEU A 100 -1.00 -11.35 2.96
C LEU A 100 0.52 -11.48 2.96
N ILE A 101 1.25 -10.36 3.02
CA ILE A 101 2.72 -10.36 3.09
C ILE A 101 3.19 -11.13 4.33
N TYR A 102 2.63 -10.83 5.48
CA TYR A 102 3.01 -11.49 6.72
C TYR A 102 2.65 -12.98 6.70
N PHE A 103 1.47 -13.32 6.15
CA PHE A 103 1.06 -14.73 6.05
C PHE A 103 2.04 -15.50 5.15
N ASN A 104 2.39 -14.96 3.99
CA ASN A 104 3.31 -15.60 3.06
C ASN A 104 4.75 -15.65 3.59
N ASP A 105 5.08 -14.78 4.54
CA ASP A 105 6.41 -14.71 5.16
C ASP A 105 6.47 -15.55 6.45
N ASN A 106 5.52 -16.44 6.65
CA ASN A 106 5.43 -17.34 7.81
C ASN A 106 5.33 -16.60 9.14
N GLN A 107 4.61 -15.47 9.15
CA GLN A 107 4.36 -14.68 10.35
C GLN A 107 2.85 -14.57 10.58
N PRO A 108 2.18 -15.70 10.92
CA PRO A 108 0.72 -15.73 10.99
C PRO A 108 0.14 -14.83 12.09
N GLU A 109 0.85 -14.64 13.20
CA GLU A 109 0.39 -13.75 14.26
C GLU A 109 0.35 -12.29 13.79
N LYS A 110 1.36 -11.86 13.05
CA LYS A 110 1.39 -10.51 12.46
C LYS A 110 0.34 -10.36 11.37
N ALA A 111 0.12 -11.42 10.59
CA ALA A 111 -0.95 -11.43 9.60
C ALA A 111 -2.30 -11.24 10.25
N ALA A 112 -2.56 -11.97 11.35
CA ALA A 112 -3.82 -11.83 12.08
C ALA A 112 -4.02 -10.41 12.60
N GLU A 113 -2.98 -9.80 13.13
CA GLU A 113 -3.03 -8.42 13.62
C GLU A 113 -3.36 -7.44 12.49
N ALA A 114 -2.71 -7.59 11.33
CA ALA A 114 -2.96 -6.73 10.19
C ALA A 114 -4.40 -6.84 9.69
N TYR A 115 -4.92 -8.06 9.59
CA TYR A 115 -6.31 -8.27 9.17
C TYR A 115 -7.31 -7.70 10.18
N LYS A 116 -7.06 -7.87 11.48
CA LYS A 116 -7.92 -7.31 12.53
C LYS A 116 -7.94 -5.79 12.47
N ASN A 117 -6.81 -5.17 12.16
CA ASN A 117 -6.74 -3.72 11.99
C ASN A 117 -7.65 -3.23 10.86
N VAL A 118 -7.67 -3.94 9.74
CA VAL A 118 -8.56 -3.59 8.61
C VAL A 118 -10.02 -3.69 9.04
N ILE A 119 -10.37 -4.76 9.72
CA ILE A 119 -11.76 -4.99 10.16
C ILE A 119 -12.19 -3.90 11.15
N SER A 120 -11.33 -3.54 12.09
CA SER A 120 -11.63 -2.55 13.13
C SER A 120 -11.69 -1.13 12.59
N ASN A 121 -10.77 -0.78 11.68
CA ASN A 121 -10.64 0.60 11.20
C ASN A 121 -11.55 0.91 10.02
N TYR A 122 -11.94 -0.11 9.25
CA TYR A 122 -12.74 0.06 8.04
C TYR A 122 -13.94 -0.89 8.02
N PRO A 123 -14.78 -0.85 9.07
CA PRO A 123 -15.89 -1.80 9.20
C PRO A 123 -16.88 -1.66 8.04
N GLY A 124 -17.36 -2.78 7.56
CA GLY A 124 -18.34 -2.81 6.46
C GLY A 124 -17.75 -2.64 5.07
N SER A 125 -16.45 -2.41 4.95
CA SER A 125 -15.80 -2.30 3.65
C SER A 125 -15.61 -3.67 3.00
N GLU A 126 -15.41 -3.69 1.68
CA GLU A 126 -15.09 -4.93 0.97
C GLU A 126 -13.77 -5.51 1.49
N GLU A 127 -12.82 -4.64 1.81
CA GLU A 127 -11.53 -5.05 2.35
C GLU A 127 -11.69 -5.70 3.72
N ALA A 128 -12.60 -5.21 4.56
CA ALA A 128 -12.89 -5.83 5.85
C ALA A 128 -13.46 -7.23 5.68
N LYS A 129 -14.32 -7.43 4.67
CA LYS A 129 -14.86 -8.77 4.36
C LYS A 129 -13.77 -9.73 3.92
N VAL A 130 -12.88 -9.27 3.04
CA VAL A 130 -11.73 -10.06 2.59
C VAL A 130 -10.82 -10.37 3.78
N ALA A 131 -10.54 -9.36 4.61
CA ALA A 131 -9.70 -9.52 5.79
C ALA A 131 -10.28 -10.57 6.75
N LEU A 132 -11.59 -10.61 6.92
CA LEU A 132 -12.23 -11.62 7.80
C LEU A 132 -12.05 -13.02 7.25
N GLN A 133 -12.22 -13.22 5.94
CA GLN A 133 -12.00 -14.51 5.29
C GLN A 133 -10.54 -14.94 5.41
N ASP A 134 -9.61 -14.02 5.17
CA ASP A 134 -8.19 -14.32 5.25
C ASP A 134 -7.75 -14.57 6.69
N LEU A 135 -8.36 -13.87 7.64
CA LEU A 135 -8.12 -14.09 9.06
C LEU A 135 -8.49 -15.53 9.47
N LYS A 136 -9.61 -16.04 8.94
CA LYS A 136 -10.00 -17.43 9.16
C LYS A 136 -8.90 -18.38 8.69
N SER A 137 -8.33 -18.12 7.50
CA SER A 137 -7.25 -18.95 6.97
C SER A 137 -6.00 -18.91 7.86
N VAL A 138 -5.70 -17.74 8.43
CA VAL A 138 -4.58 -17.57 9.37
C VAL A 138 -4.80 -18.45 10.61
N TYR A 139 -6.01 -18.42 11.18
CA TYR A 139 -6.30 -19.22 12.38
C TYR A 139 -6.34 -20.72 12.10
N ILE A 140 -6.71 -21.11 10.88
CA ILE A 140 -6.60 -22.52 10.47
C ILE A 140 -5.12 -22.92 10.45
N GLU A 141 -4.25 -22.06 9.89
CA GLU A 141 -2.80 -22.30 9.87
C GLU A 141 -2.23 -22.40 11.29
N LEU A 142 -2.75 -21.56 12.20
CA LEU A 142 -2.34 -21.60 13.61
C LEU A 142 -2.99 -22.75 14.39
N ASN A 143 -3.86 -23.53 13.74
CA ASN A 143 -4.62 -24.60 14.37
C ASN A 143 -5.45 -24.10 15.57
N ASP A 144 -6.04 -22.91 15.41
CA ASP A 144 -6.79 -22.22 16.48
C ASP A 144 -8.10 -21.62 15.96
N ILE A 145 -8.94 -22.47 15.36
CA ILE A 145 -10.22 -22.03 14.80
C ILE A 145 -11.20 -21.53 15.88
N ASN A 146 -11.01 -21.96 17.12
CA ASN A 146 -11.87 -21.51 18.22
C ASN A 146 -11.68 -20.03 18.53
N SER A 147 -10.44 -19.55 18.48
CA SER A 147 -10.17 -18.12 18.64
C SER A 147 -10.76 -17.30 17.51
N PHE A 148 -10.75 -17.82 16.29
CA PHE A 148 -11.41 -17.16 15.17
C PHE A 148 -12.92 -17.06 15.41
N ALA A 149 -13.55 -18.15 15.82
CA ALA A 149 -15.00 -18.18 16.07
C ALA A 149 -15.38 -17.16 17.16
N ALA A 150 -14.60 -17.08 18.22
CA ALA A 150 -14.82 -16.12 19.30
C ALA A 150 -14.70 -14.67 18.77
N TYR A 151 -13.71 -14.41 17.96
CA TYR A 151 -13.50 -13.09 17.36
C TYR A 151 -14.64 -12.72 16.41
N ALA A 152 -15.04 -13.63 15.52
CA ALA A 152 -16.08 -13.38 14.53
C ALA A 152 -17.45 -13.12 15.17
N ASN A 153 -17.69 -13.69 16.36
CA ASN A 153 -18.95 -13.54 17.08
C ASN A 153 -18.94 -12.37 18.07
N SER A 154 -17.82 -11.67 18.20
CA SER A 154 -17.74 -10.47 19.03
C SER A 154 -18.18 -9.23 18.23
#